data_b9eab5e798c4f6edb72e7a3c9896d940
#
_entry.id   b9eab5e798c4f6edb72e7a3c9896d940
#
_cell.length_a   1.000
_cell.length_b   1.000
_cell.length_c   1.000
_cell.angle_alpha   90.00
_cell.angle_beta   90.00
_cell.angle_gamma   90.00
#
_symmetry.space_group_name_H-M   'P 1'
#
loop_
_entity.id
_entity.type
_entity.pdbx_description
1 polymer ?
#
loop_
_entity_poly.entity_id
_entity_poly.type
_entity_poly.pdbx_seq_one_letter_code
_entity_poly.pdbx_strand_id
1 'polypeptide(L)' 'MAKQSAIEQDGTIIEALSNAMFRVELENGVLITAHISGKMRMHYIKILPGDKVKVEMSPYDLTKGRIVFRYK' A
#
# COMPACT_ATOMS: atom_id res chain seq x y z
N MET A 1 -3.67 18.32 -20.77
CA MET A 1 -2.61 18.04 -19.89
C MET A 1 -2.65 16.63 -19.34
N ALA A 2 -1.60 15.95 -19.48
CA ALA A 2 -1.58 14.59 -19.03
C ALA A 2 -1.39 14.54 -17.53
N LYS A 3 -2.30 13.88 -16.89
CA LYS A 3 -2.19 13.67 -15.50
C LYS A 3 -1.71 12.26 -15.26
N GLN A 4 -0.67 12.15 -14.50
CA GLN A 4 -0.17 10.83 -14.20
C GLN A 4 -1.11 10.10 -13.30
N SER A 5 -1.52 8.94 -13.75
CA SER A 5 -2.38 8.09 -12.94
C SER A 5 -1.52 7.17 -12.11
N ALA A 6 -1.81 7.11 -10.84
CA ALA A 6 -1.16 6.11 -10.00
C ALA A 6 -1.64 4.74 -10.42
N ILE A 7 -0.76 3.76 -10.30
CA ILE A 7 -1.11 2.38 -10.54
C ILE A 7 -1.68 1.83 -9.25
N GLU A 8 -2.91 1.34 -9.30
CA GLU A 8 -3.55 0.77 -8.12
C GLU A 8 -3.58 -0.72 -8.23
N GLN A 9 -3.19 -1.39 -7.17
CA GLN A 9 -3.26 -2.84 -7.10
C GLN A 9 -3.65 -3.26 -5.70
N ASP A 10 -4.32 -4.40 -5.62
CA ASP A 10 -4.62 -5.00 -4.33
C ASP A 10 -3.45 -5.84 -3.89
N GLY A 11 -3.26 -5.92 -2.60
CA GLY A 11 -2.19 -6.73 -2.04
C GLY A 11 -2.54 -7.19 -0.65
N THR A 12 -1.65 -8.01 -0.10
CA THR A 12 -1.83 -8.56 1.24
C THR A 12 -0.65 -8.13 2.09
N ILE A 13 -0.93 -7.67 3.29
CA ILE A 13 0.12 -7.27 4.22
C ILE A 13 0.87 -8.51 4.66
N ILE A 14 2.19 -8.52 4.45
CA ILE A 14 3.04 -9.63 4.85
C ILE A 14 3.61 -9.39 6.24
N GLU A 15 4.08 -8.17 6.47
CA GLU A 15 4.63 -7.85 7.79
C GLU A 15 4.61 -6.35 8.00
N ALA A 16 4.59 -5.96 9.26
CA ALA A 16 4.65 -4.57 9.64
C ALA A 16 6.10 -4.19 9.87
N LEU A 17 6.53 -3.13 9.22
CA LEU A 17 7.86 -2.60 9.40
C LEU A 17 7.79 -1.38 10.32
N SER A 18 8.91 -0.81 10.67
CA SER A 18 8.89 0.37 11.52
C SER A 18 8.45 1.59 10.73
N ASN A 19 8.09 2.67 11.46
CA ASN A 19 7.74 3.96 10.86
C ASN A 19 6.51 3.90 9.95
N ALA A 20 5.51 3.13 10.39
CA ALA A 20 4.24 3.03 9.67
C ALA A 20 4.41 2.52 8.26
N MET A 21 5.40 1.67 8.05
CA MET A 21 5.63 1.05 6.76
C MET A 21 5.31 -0.42 6.83
N PHE A 22 4.94 -0.97 5.68
CA PHE A 22 4.50 -2.36 5.61
C PHE A 22 5.07 -3.03 4.38
N ARG A 23 5.33 -4.31 4.49
CA ARG A 23 5.68 -5.11 3.33
C ARG A 23 4.41 -5.72 2.79
N VAL A 24 4.15 -5.51 1.51
CA VAL A 24 2.91 -5.93 0.88
C VAL A 24 3.25 -6.82 -0.31
N GLU A 25 2.55 -7.94 -0.40
CA GLU A 25 2.66 -8.79 -1.58
C GLU A 25 1.48 -8.47 -2.49
N LEU A 26 1.79 -8.01 -3.69
CA LEU A 26 0.77 -7.68 -4.67
C LEU A 26 0.20 -8.94 -5.28
N GLU A 27 -0.92 -8.79 -5.97
CA GLU A 27 -1.58 -9.95 -6.57
C GLU A 27 -0.71 -10.64 -7.60
N ASN A 28 0.19 -9.90 -8.23
CA ASN A 28 1.10 -10.50 -9.21
C ASN A 28 2.31 -11.15 -8.56
N GLY A 29 2.36 -11.22 -7.24
CA GLY A 29 3.45 -11.87 -6.54
C GLY A 29 4.63 -10.98 -6.22
N VAL A 30 4.58 -9.73 -6.61
CA VAL A 30 5.68 -8.80 -6.37
C VAL A 30 5.58 -8.26 -4.95
N LEU A 31 6.71 -8.20 -4.26
CA LEU A 31 6.74 -7.61 -2.92
C LEU A 31 7.18 -6.16 -3.01
N ILE A 32 6.44 -5.30 -2.34
CA ILE A 32 6.78 -3.88 -2.30
C ILE A 32 6.75 -3.41 -0.85
N THR A 33 7.33 -2.24 -0.63
CA THR A 33 7.24 -1.56 0.66
C THR A 33 6.21 -0.45 0.52
N ALA A 34 5.25 -0.41 1.42
CA ALA A 34 4.18 0.58 1.36
C ALA A 34 4.07 1.31 2.69
N HIS A 35 3.65 2.55 2.62
CA HIS A 35 3.39 3.32 3.83
C HIS A 35 1.91 3.69 3.85
N ILE A 36 1.42 4.05 5.03
CA ILE A 36 0.02 4.41 5.19
C ILE A 36 -0.16 5.84 4.69
N SER A 37 -1.21 6.06 3.89
CA SER A 37 -1.51 7.41 3.43
C SER A 37 -1.89 8.29 4.62
N GLY A 38 -1.71 9.61 4.46
CA GLY A 38 -2.07 10.51 5.53
C GLY A 38 -3.54 10.43 5.90
N LYS A 39 -4.38 10.20 4.91
CA LYS A 39 -5.81 10.11 5.16
C LYS A 39 -6.13 8.91 6.04
N MET A 40 -5.51 7.77 5.76
CA MET A 40 -5.75 6.59 6.57
C MET A 40 -5.18 6.74 7.96
N ARG A 41 -4.04 7.43 8.05
CA ARG A 41 -3.44 7.67 9.36
C ARG A 41 -4.36 8.52 10.23
N MET A 42 -5.05 9.47 9.63
CA MET A 42 -5.98 10.31 10.37
C MET A 42 -7.16 9.52 10.91
N HIS A 43 -7.54 8.46 10.23
CA HIS A 43 -8.64 7.63 10.70
C HIS A 43 -8.18 6.52 11.62
N TYR A 44 -6.89 6.51 11.91
CA TYR A 44 -6.36 5.58 12.90
C TYR A 44 -6.66 4.14 12.57
N ILE A 45 -6.51 3.80 11.31
CA ILE A 45 -6.81 2.45 10.87
C ILE A 45 -5.65 1.54 11.24
N LYS A 46 -5.97 0.45 11.90
CA LYS A 46 -4.95 -0.51 12.31
C LYS A 46 -4.80 -1.56 11.23
N ILE A 47 -3.59 -1.73 10.75
CA ILE A 47 -3.29 -2.68 9.69
C ILE A 47 -2.42 -3.78 10.27
N LEU A 48 -2.83 -5.01 10.02
CA LEU A 48 -2.14 -6.19 10.56
C LEU A 48 -1.72 -7.11 9.43
N PRO A 49 -0.70 -7.94 9.65
CA PRO A 49 -0.34 -8.94 8.65
C PRO A 49 -1.55 -9.80 8.31
N GLY A 50 -1.68 -10.08 7.01
CA GLY A 50 -2.82 -10.84 6.52
C GLY A 50 -3.96 -9.97 6.00
N ASP A 51 -3.95 -8.68 6.33
CA ASP A 51 -5.00 -7.78 5.85
C ASP A 51 -4.85 -7.54 4.37
N LYS A 52 -5.98 -7.39 3.70
CA LYS A 52 -5.98 -7.00 2.29
C LYS A 52 -6.12 -5.51 2.17
N VAL A 53 -5.32 -4.93 1.30
CA VAL A 53 -5.27 -3.48 1.13
C VAL A 53 -5.19 -3.14 -0.34
N LYS A 54 -5.54 -1.90 -0.66
CA LYS A 54 -5.31 -1.32 -1.97
C LYS A 54 -4.10 -0.41 -1.87
N VAL A 55 -3.17 -0.56 -2.80
CA VAL A 55 -1.94 0.21 -2.81
C VAL A 55 -1.87 1.04 -4.07
N GLU A 56 -1.42 2.27 -3.93
CA GLU A 56 -1.12 3.14 -5.06
C GLU A 56 0.38 3.20 -5.25
N MET A 57 0.81 3.05 -6.50
CA MET A 57 2.22 3.11 -6.81
C MET A 57 2.45 4.09 -7.94
N SER A 58 3.61 4.74 -7.92
CA SER A 58 4.03 5.58 -9.02
C SER A 58 4.50 4.68 -10.17
N PRO A 59 4.13 5.01 -11.41
CA PRO A 59 4.66 4.23 -12.55
C PRO A 59 6.18 4.34 -12.67
N TYR A 60 6.78 5.30 -12.00
CA TYR A 60 8.23 5.46 -12.04
C TYR A 60 8.95 4.65 -11.00
N ASP A 61 8.24 4.15 -10.00
CA ASP A 61 8.90 3.37 -8.95
C ASP A 61 7.90 2.35 -8.43
N LEU A 62 7.97 1.16 -8.98
CA LEU A 62 7.02 0.11 -8.63
C LEU A 62 7.45 -0.71 -7.42
N THR A 63 8.52 -0.28 -6.75
CA THR A 63 8.98 -0.98 -5.55
C THR A 63 8.43 -0.36 -4.28
N LYS A 64 7.79 0.81 -4.39
CA LYS A 64 7.24 1.51 -3.24
C LYS A 64 5.81 1.90 -3.54
N GLY A 65 5.01 1.91 -2.52
CA GLY A 65 3.62 2.27 -2.68
C GLY A 65 3.05 2.94 -1.46
N ARG A 66 1.80 3.31 -1.58
CA ARG A 66 1.06 3.94 -0.51
C ARG A 66 -0.24 3.20 -0.33
N ILE A 67 -0.52 2.78 0.90
CA ILE A 67 -1.77 2.10 1.20
C ILE A 67 -2.86 3.16 1.29
N VAL A 68 -3.86 3.03 0.43
CA VAL A 68 -4.93 4.04 0.35
C VAL A 68 -6.26 3.48 0.82
N PHE A 69 -6.37 2.17 0.99
CA PHE A 69 -7.62 1.58 1.41
C PHE A 69 -7.35 0.21 2.01
N ARG A 70 -8.08 -0.12 3.04
CA ARG A 70 -7.98 -1.42 3.68
C ARG A 70 -9.31 -2.13 3.51
N TYR A 71 -9.27 -3.31 2.92
CA TYR A 71 -10.46 -4.13 2.79
C TYR A 71 -10.74 -4.84 4.11
N LYS A 72 -11.99 -5.08 4.34
CA LYS A 72 -12.34 -5.80 5.56
C LYS A 72 -12.28 -7.28 5.39
#